data_42c2ef37ac2cbeed202611e21890e761
#
_entry.id   42c2ef37ac2cbeed202611e21890e761
#
_cell.length_a   1.000
_cell.length_b   1.000
_cell.length_c   1.000
_cell.angle_alpha   90.00
_cell.angle_beta   90.00
_cell.angle_gamma   90.00
#
_symmetry.space_group_name_H-M   'P 1'
#
loop_
_entity.id
_entity.type
_entity.pdbx_description
1 polymer ?
#
loop_
_entity_poly.entity_id
_entity_poly.type
_entity_poly.pdbx_seq_one_letter_code
_entity_poly.pdbx_strand_id
1 'polypeptide(L)'
;MNIKHEEEVLERKKLKVTQNYIDKEIKESELRLESGFDDYDFDDYADDFMKAALRERFNQRIKNLKMVRPSPYFARVDFVEDGSSVKDAFYLGKAMITDHQTLEQVVIDWRAPIADLYYEGRLGEANYNCPAGNIHGEIKLKRQYFFKDGDLENVMDIDITTNDEMLQPFLSANSDTRLKNIISTIQAEQNRIIRAAMWQPLIVQGVAGSGKTTIALHRIAYLIYNYDKNFFPEEF
;
A
#
# COMPACT_ATOMS: atom_id res chain seq x y z
N MET A 1 -6.13 -14.17 -15.67
CA MET A 1 -6.43 -15.62 -15.51
C MET A 1 -7.17 -15.79 -14.20
N ASN A 2 -8.30 -16.50 -14.15
CA ASN A 2 -8.95 -16.77 -12.85
C ASN A 2 -8.06 -17.71 -12.05
N ILE A 3 -7.85 -17.40 -10.76
CA ILE A 3 -7.05 -18.25 -9.87
C ILE A 3 -7.76 -19.58 -9.61
N LYS A 4 -6.99 -20.58 -9.21
CA LYS A 4 -7.54 -21.87 -8.80
C LYS A 4 -8.36 -21.70 -7.52
N HIS A 5 -9.43 -22.47 -7.36
CA HIS A 5 -10.32 -22.41 -6.20
C HIS A 5 -9.57 -22.56 -4.86
N GLU A 6 -8.58 -23.44 -4.79
CA GLU A 6 -7.74 -23.64 -3.59
C GLU A 6 -6.97 -22.37 -3.20
N GLU A 7 -6.43 -21.66 -4.18
CA GLU A 7 -5.72 -20.40 -3.93
C GLU A 7 -6.67 -19.30 -3.46
N GLU A 8 -7.87 -19.23 -4.02
CA GLU A 8 -8.90 -18.28 -3.56
C GLU A 8 -9.27 -18.50 -2.09
N VAL A 9 -9.37 -19.75 -1.66
CA VAL A 9 -9.63 -20.09 -0.24
C VAL A 9 -8.50 -19.57 0.66
N LEU A 10 -7.24 -19.72 0.22
CA LEU A 10 -6.07 -19.21 0.96
C LEU A 10 -6.09 -17.68 1.04
N GLU A 11 -6.44 -16.99 -0.05
CA GLU A 11 -6.52 -15.52 -0.06
C GLU A 11 -7.66 -15.00 0.83
N ARG A 12 -8.81 -15.69 0.85
CA ARG A 12 -9.90 -15.37 1.79
C ARG A 12 -9.47 -15.56 3.24
N LYS A 13 -8.70 -16.61 3.54
CA LYS A 13 -8.12 -16.82 4.88
C LYS A 13 -7.14 -15.70 5.24
N LYS A 14 -6.26 -15.31 4.31
CA LYS A 14 -5.31 -14.20 4.51
C LYS A 14 -6.04 -12.89 4.80
N LEU A 15 -7.13 -12.60 4.06
CA LEU A 15 -7.97 -11.43 4.32
C LEU A 15 -8.48 -11.41 5.77
N LYS A 16 -9.07 -12.51 6.23
CA LYS A 16 -9.60 -12.60 7.60
C LYS A 16 -8.52 -12.44 8.66
N VAL A 17 -7.36 -13.04 8.45
CA VAL A 17 -6.19 -12.86 9.34
C VAL A 17 -5.77 -11.38 9.37
N THR A 18 -5.65 -10.73 8.22
CA THR A 18 -5.29 -9.31 8.15
C THR A 18 -6.33 -8.41 8.81
N GLN A 19 -7.61 -8.67 8.59
CA GLN A 19 -8.69 -7.93 9.26
C GLN A 19 -8.64 -8.09 10.79
N ASN A 20 -8.34 -9.30 11.28
CA ASN A 20 -8.18 -9.55 12.71
C ASN A 20 -7.01 -8.78 13.32
N TYR A 21 -5.87 -8.64 12.60
CA TYR A 21 -4.77 -7.78 13.04
C TYR A 21 -5.21 -6.32 13.16
N ILE A 22 -5.94 -5.83 12.15
CA ILE A 22 -6.47 -4.46 12.17
C ILE A 22 -7.41 -4.25 13.37
N ASP A 23 -8.36 -5.17 13.58
CA ASP A 23 -9.33 -5.09 14.68
C ASP A 23 -8.63 -5.12 16.04
N LYS A 24 -7.59 -5.95 16.20
CA LYS A 24 -6.78 -6.02 17.41
C LYS A 24 -6.03 -4.71 17.65
N GLU A 25 -5.39 -4.16 16.62
CA GLU A 25 -4.66 -2.89 16.72
C GLU A 25 -5.58 -1.72 17.06
N ILE A 26 -6.78 -1.68 16.47
CA ILE A 26 -7.79 -0.68 16.81
C ILE A 26 -8.15 -0.77 18.30
N LYS A 27 -8.47 -1.97 18.77
CA LYS A 27 -8.85 -2.20 20.16
C LYS A 27 -7.72 -1.82 21.14
N GLU A 28 -6.49 -2.21 20.84
CA GLU A 28 -5.33 -1.84 21.66
C GLU A 28 -5.10 -0.33 21.69
N SER A 29 -5.29 0.34 20.55
CA SER A 29 -5.18 1.79 20.45
C SER A 29 -6.30 2.50 21.22
N GLU A 30 -7.54 2.00 21.18
CA GLU A 30 -8.67 2.53 21.94
C GLU A 30 -8.43 2.36 23.45
N LEU A 31 -7.94 1.22 23.91
CA LEU A 31 -7.60 1.00 25.31
C LEU A 31 -6.50 1.96 25.81
N ARG A 32 -5.48 2.24 24.99
CA ARG A 32 -4.45 3.24 25.33
C ARG A 32 -4.98 4.65 25.45
N LEU A 33 -5.95 5.03 24.59
CA LEU A 33 -6.62 6.32 24.70
C LEU A 33 -7.46 6.42 25.99
N GLU A 34 -8.10 5.32 26.41
CA GLU A 34 -8.91 5.24 27.63
C GLU A 34 -8.03 5.31 28.90
N SER A 35 -6.86 4.66 28.92
CA SER A 35 -5.91 4.70 30.04
C SER A 35 -5.23 6.07 30.23
N GLY A 36 -5.37 6.98 29.29
CA GLY A 36 -4.84 8.35 29.42
C GLY A 36 -3.32 8.46 29.35
N PHE A 37 -2.63 7.39 28.94
CA PHE A 37 -1.16 7.30 28.85
C PHE A 37 -0.44 7.37 30.21
N ASP A 38 -1.07 6.88 31.28
CA ASP A 38 -0.53 6.90 32.64
C ASP A 38 0.75 6.06 32.79
N ASP A 39 1.01 5.13 31.85
CA ASP A 39 2.21 4.30 31.80
C ASP A 39 3.47 5.00 31.23
N TYR A 40 3.31 6.25 30.72
CA TYR A 40 4.41 7.02 30.19
C TYR A 40 4.95 7.97 31.24
N ASP A 41 6.23 7.85 31.58
CA ASP A 41 6.95 8.74 32.49
C ASP A 41 7.34 10.01 31.71
N PHE A 42 6.48 11.05 31.77
CA PHE A 42 6.76 12.34 31.17
C PHE A 42 7.23 13.32 32.24
N ASP A 43 8.21 14.17 31.92
CA ASP A 43 8.61 15.30 32.77
C ASP A 43 7.44 16.28 32.94
N ASP A 44 7.16 16.72 34.15
CA ASP A 44 6.01 17.54 34.56
C ASP A 44 5.64 18.75 33.66
N TYR A 45 6.61 19.30 32.92
CA TYR A 45 6.41 20.48 32.08
C TYR A 45 6.00 20.18 30.62
N ALA A 46 6.22 18.95 30.14
CA ALA A 46 5.91 18.54 28.78
C ALA A 46 4.66 17.65 28.66
N ASP A 47 4.09 17.27 29.81
CA ASP A 47 3.10 16.20 29.95
C ASP A 47 1.83 16.44 29.12
N ASP A 48 1.19 17.58 29.28
CA ASP A 48 -0.08 17.88 28.60
C ASP A 48 0.08 17.97 27.06
N PHE A 49 1.16 18.57 26.57
CA PHE A 49 1.41 18.69 25.14
C PHE A 49 1.71 17.33 24.52
N MET A 50 2.57 16.53 25.17
CA MET A 50 2.93 15.19 24.70
C MET A 50 1.71 14.25 24.73
N LYS A 51 0.90 14.29 25.77
CA LYS A 51 -0.36 13.53 25.87
C LYS A 51 -1.34 13.91 24.76
N ALA A 52 -1.48 15.21 24.48
CA ALA A 52 -2.33 15.70 23.40
C ALA A 52 -1.84 15.21 22.03
N ALA A 53 -0.54 15.28 21.75
CA ALA A 53 0.06 14.80 20.52
C ALA A 53 -0.11 13.28 20.34
N LEU A 54 0.08 12.50 21.41
CA LEU A 54 -0.16 11.06 21.39
C LEU A 54 -1.63 10.72 21.14
N ARG A 55 -2.55 11.41 21.80
CA ARG A 55 -4.01 11.25 21.56
C ARG A 55 -4.36 11.47 20.10
N GLU A 56 -3.87 12.56 19.52
CA GLU A 56 -4.11 12.86 18.10
C GLU A 56 -3.53 11.76 17.20
N ARG A 57 -2.30 11.31 17.46
CA ARG A 57 -1.66 10.23 16.72
C ARG A 57 -2.46 8.93 16.79
N PHE A 58 -2.93 8.52 17.97
CA PHE A 58 -3.74 7.30 18.12
C PHE A 58 -5.11 7.44 17.46
N ASN A 59 -5.78 8.58 17.60
CA ASN A 59 -7.05 8.85 16.93
C ASN A 59 -6.90 8.78 15.40
N GLN A 60 -5.85 9.39 14.84
CA GLN A 60 -5.57 9.34 13.42
C GLN A 60 -5.24 7.90 12.96
N ARG A 61 -4.50 7.15 13.76
CA ARG A 61 -4.20 5.73 13.49
C ARG A 61 -5.47 4.90 13.44
N ILE A 62 -6.34 5.01 14.45
CA ILE A 62 -7.63 4.30 14.49
C ILE A 62 -8.48 4.65 13.28
N LYS A 63 -8.59 5.93 12.93
CA LYS A 63 -9.34 6.40 11.76
C LYS A 63 -8.80 5.77 10.47
N ASN A 64 -7.49 5.75 10.28
CA ASN A 64 -6.85 5.16 9.12
C ASN A 64 -7.08 3.65 9.04
N LEU A 65 -6.95 2.92 10.17
CA LEU A 65 -7.20 1.48 10.24
C LEU A 65 -8.66 1.13 9.92
N LYS A 66 -9.62 1.87 10.49
CA LYS A 66 -11.05 1.70 10.19
C LYS A 66 -11.35 1.94 8.70
N MET A 67 -10.68 2.89 8.08
CA MET A 67 -10.84 3.19 6.65
C MET A 67 -10.27 2.09 5.74
N VAL A 68 -9.12 1.50 6.08
CA VAL A 68 -8.48 0.47 5.24
C VAL A 68 -9.00 -0.94 5.51
N ARG A 69 -9.63 -1.20 6.65
CA ARG A 69 -10.11 -2.52 7.05
C ARG A 69 -10.96 -3.24 6.01
N PRO A 70 -11.90 -2.59 5.29
CA PRO A 70 -12.71 -3.28 4.27
C PRO A 70 -11.90 -3.73 3.05
N SER A 71 -10.77 -3.06 2.75
CA SER A 71 -9.87 -3.38 1.63
C SER A 71 -8.42 -3.13 2.06
N PRO A 72 -7.84 -4.02 2.88
CA PRO A 72 -6.57 -3.76 3.54
C PRO A 72 -5.39 -3.76 2.58
N TYR A 73 -5.49 -4.48 1.48
CA TYR A 73 -4.50 -4.52 0.41
C TYR A 73 -5.20 -4.60 -0.95
N PHE A 74 -4.52 -4.25 -2.01
CA PHE A 74 -5.07 -4.28 -3.37
C PHE A 74 -4.25 -5.16 -4.32
N ALA A 75 -3.02 -5.51 -3.93
CA ALA A 75 -2.14 -6.33 -4.74
C ALA A 75 -1.24 -7.23 -3.88
N ARG A 76 -0.68 -8.25 -4.53
CA ARG A 76 0.40 -9.10 -4.02
C ARG A 76 1.45 -9.27 -5.11
N VAL A 77 2.71 -9.21 -4.68
CA VAL A 77 3.86 -9.56 -5.51
C VAL A 77 4.64 -10.65 -4.79
N ASP A 78 4.87 -11.79 -5.46
CA ASP A 78 5.81 -12.79 -5.00
C ASP A 78 7.15 -12.54 -5.68
N PHE A 79 8.19 -12.32 -4.88
CA PHE A 79 9.53 -12.00 -5.34
C PHE A 79 10.56 -12.93 -4.72
N VAL A 80 11.56 -13.29 -5.51
CA VAL A 80 12.72 -14.07 -5.08
C VAL A 80 13.94 -13.21 -5.35
N GLU A 81 14.61 -12.77 -4.28
CA GLU A 81 15.84 -11.98 -4.39
C GLU A 81 17.00 -12.87 -4.90
N ASP A 82 17.89 -12.30 -5.71
CA ASP A 82 19.05 -13.00 -6.23
C ASP A 82 19.93 -13.56 -5.11
N GLY A 83 20.27 -14.83 -5.21
CA GLY A 83 21.02 -15.55 -4.19
C GLY A 83 20.17 -16.10 -3.05
N SER A 84 18.86 -15.81 -3.00
CA SER A 84 17.91 -16.40 -2.06
C SER A 84 17.14 -17.56 -2.67
N SER A 85 16.83 -18.57 -1.85
CA SER A 85 15.86 -19.62 -2.19
C SER A 85 14.46 -19.35 -1.62
N VAL A 86 14.31 -18.27 -0.86
CA VAL A 86 13.05 -17.89 -0.21
C VAL A 86 12.22 -17.06 -1.18
N LYS A 87 10.96 -17.43 -1.31
CA LYS A 87 9.97 -16.67 -2.06
C LYS A 87 9.17 -15.82 -1.06
N ASP A 88 9.38 -14.53 -1.11
CA ASP A 88 8.65 -13.58 -0.27
C ASP A 88 7.35 -13.13 -0.95
N ALA A 89 6.28 -13.04 -0.18
CA ALA A 89 4.96 -12.61 -0.65
C ALA A 89 4.61 -11.24 -0.04
N PHE A 90 4.67 -10.19 -0.83
CA PHE A 90 4.42 -8.81 -0.41
C PHE A 90 3.00 -8.39 -0.75
N TYR A 91 2.17 -8.16 0.27
CA TYR A 91 0.83 -7.60 0.11
C TYR A 91 0.91 -6.07 0.18
N LEU A 92 0.41 -5.40 -0.85
CA LEU A 92 0.50 -3.94 -1.00
C LEU A 92 -0.85 -3.30 -0.69
N GLY A 93 -0.85 -2.32 0.20
CA GLY A 93 -2.04 -1.61 0.63
C GLY A 93 -1.88 -0.09 0.66
N LYS A 94 -2.95 0.60 1.06
CA LYS A 94 -2.96 2.07 1.21
C LYS A 94 -2.29 2.53 2.50
N ALA A 95 -2.09 1.62 3.46
CA ALA A 95 -1.39 1.87 4.71
C ALA A 95 -0.61 0.62 5.12
N MET A 96 0.49 0.83 5.80
CA MET A 96 1.27 -0.25 6.40
C MET A 96 0.50 -0.86 7.58
N ILE A 97 0.44 -2.19 7.61
CA ILE A 97 -0.10 -2.98 8.72
C ILE A 97 1.02 -3.90 9.21
N THR A 98 1.35 -3.78 10.49
CA THR A 98 2.43 -4.54 11.13
C THR A 98 1.83 -5.38 12.25
N ASP A 99 2.24 -6.63 12.35
CA ASP A 99 1.99 -7.42 13.55
C ASP A 99 2.93 -6.96 14.66
N HIS A 100 2.39 -6.35 15.71
CA HIS A 100 3.18 -5.83 16.82
C HIS A 100 3.84 -6.91 17.69
N GLN A 101 3.43 -8.17 17.55
CA GLN A 101 4.02 -9.29 18.30
C GLN A 101 5.25 -9.84 17.58
N THR A 102 5.17 -10.02 16.27
CA THR A 102 6.26 -10.56 15.44
C THR A 102 7.10 -9.49 14.77
N LEU A 103 6.62 -8.24 14.76
CA LEU A 103 7.17 -7.10 13.99
C LEU A 103 7.16 -7.33 12.48
N GLU A 104 6.44 -8.34 12.01
CA GLU A 104 6.30 -8.61 10.59
C GLU A 104 5.37 -7.61 9.92
N GLN A 105 5.75 -7.14 8.74
CA GLN A 105 4.89 -6.31 7.89
C GLN A 105 3.85 -7.19 7.18
N VAL A 106 2.62 -7.17 7.70
CA VAL A 106 1.49 -7.95 7.13
C VAL A 106 1.01 -7.35 5.81
N VAL A 107 1.00 -6.00 5.72
CA VAL A 107 0.72 -5.23 4.51
C VAL A 107 1.73 -4.10 4.40
N ILE A 108 2.33 -3.97 3.23
CA ILE A 108 3.30 -2.94 2.89
C ILE A 108 2.57 -1.74 2.28
N ASP A 109 2.97 -0.55 2.66
CA ASP A 109 2.44 0.68 2.07
C ASP A 109 2.85 0.78 0.59
N TRP A 110 1.92 1.19 -0.28
CA TRP A 110 2.16 1.33 -1.72
C TRP A 110 3.30 2.31 -2.07
N ARG A 111 3.63 3.21 -1.15
CA ARG A 111 4.73 4.19 -1.29
C ARG A 111 6.11 3.60 -1.03
N ALA A 112 6.19 2.43 -0.39
CA ALA A 112 7.45 1.76 -0.13
C ALA A 112 8.20 1.43 -1.43
N PRO A 113 9.54 1.42 -1.41
CA PRO A 113 10.36 1.13 -2.59
C PRO A 113 9.98 -0.17 -3.29
N ILE A 114 9.76 -1.25 -2.54
CA ILE A 114 9.43 -2.57 -3.07
C ILE A 114 8.10 -2.60 -3.85
N ALA A 115 7.18 -1.69 -3.58
CA ALA A 115 5.94 -1.59 -4.33
C ALA A 115 6.14 -1.23 -5.82
N ASP A 116 7.34 -0.75 -6.18
CA ASP A 116 7.71 -0.48 -7.56
C ASP A 116 7.64 -1.74 -8.44
N LEU A 117 7.96 -2.90 -7.86
CA LEU A 117 7.83 -4.20 -8.52
C LEU A 117 6.41 -4.46 -9.06
N TYR A 118 5.39 -3.98 -8.35
CA TYR A 118 4.01 -4.11 -8.82
C TYR A 118 3.71 -3.20 -10.01
N TYR A 119 4.18 -1.96 -9.97
CA TYR A 119 3.83 -0.94 -10.98
C TYR A 119 4.67 -1.07 -12.25
N GLU A 120 5.97 -1.26 -12.12
CA GLU A 120 6.93 -1.28 -13.24
C GLU A 120 7.41 -2.68 -13.60
N GLY A 121 7.45 -3.60 -12.61
CA GLY A 121 7.96 -4.95 -12.81
C GLY A 121 7.06 -5.79 -13.73
N ARG A 122 7.69 -6.64 -14.55
CA ARG A 122 7.04 -7.72 -15.29
C ARG A 122 7.35 -9.03 -14.61
N LEU A 123 6.59 -10.10 -14.89
CA LEU A 123 6.98 -11.43 -14.45
C LEU A 123 8.36 -11.76 -15.02
N GLY A 124 9.22 -12.40 -14.22
CA GLY A 124 10.62 -12.66 -14.52
C GLY A 124 11.57 -11.68 -13.85
N GLU A 125 12.71 -11.43 -14.45
CA GLU A 125 13.76 -10.57 -13.91
C GLU A 125 13.25 -9.15 -13.63
N ALA A 126 13.51 -8.68 -12.43
CA ALA A 126 13.09 -7.35 -11.97
C ALA A 126 14.04 -6.84 -10.90
N ASN A 127 14.02 -5.52 -10.68
CA ASN A 127 14.77 -4.88 -9.61
C ASN A 127 14.01 -3.67 -9.05
N TYR A 128 14.36 -3.26 -7.85
CA TYR A 128 13.87 -2.02 -7.27
C TYR A 128 14.96 -1.33 -6.46
N ASN A 129 14.88 0.00 -6.37
CA ASN A 129 15.83 0.80 -5.61
C ASN A 129 15.31 1.05 -4.21
N CYS A 130 16.15 0.81 -3.19
CA CYS A 130 15.87 1.12 -1.80
C CYS A 130 17.08 1.78 -1.14
N PRO A 131 16.98 2.30 0.10
CA PRO A 131 18.12 2.91 0.79
C PRO A 131 19.36 2.00 0.94
N ALA A 132 19.16 0.67 0.92
CA ALA A 132 20.24 -0.31 0.96
C ALA A 132 20.93 -0.53 -0.40
N GLY A 133 20.38 0.00 -1.48
CA GLY A 133 20.89 -0.15 -2.84
C GLY A 133 19.83 -0.67 -3.81
N ASN A 134 20.31 -1.14 -4.96
CA ASN A 134 19.44 -1.77 -5.97
C ASN A 134 19.33 -3.27 -5.67
N ILE A 135 18.12 -3.75 -5.43
CA ILE A 135 17.82 -5.16 -5.16
C ILE A 135 17.35 -5.82 -6.45
N HIS A 136 18.02 -6.87 -6.85
CA HIS A 136 17.71 -7.66 -8.03
C HIS A 136 17.07 -8.99 -7.65
N GLY A 137 16.26 -9.54 -8.54
CA GLY A 137 15.59 -10.81 -8.33
C GLY A 137 14.55 -11.12 -9.40
N GLU A 138 13.64 -12.00 -9.09
CA GLU A 138 12.61 -12.46 -10.03
C GLU A 138 11.20 -12.34 -9.43
N ILE A 139 10.29 -11.70 -10.17
CA ILE A 139 8.85 -11.67 -9.85
C ILE A 139 8.22 -12.98 -10.33
N LYS A 140 7.71 -13.79 -9.39
CA LYS A 140 7.05 -15.07 -9.67
C LYS A 140 5.54 -14.96 -9.80
N LEU A 141 4.94 -13.95 -9.17
CA LEU A 141 3.50 -13.70 -9.17
C LEU A 141 3.22 -12.21 -9.02
N LYS A 142 2.25 -11.72 -9.78
CA LYS A 142 1.55 -10.45 -9.52
C LYS A 142 0.08 -10.75 -9.48
N ARG A 143 -0.56 -10.36 -8.38
CA ARG A 143 -1.98 -10.65 -8.11
C ARG A 143 -2.69 -9.39 -7.69
N GLN A 144 -3.89 -9.15 -8.22
CA GLN A 144 -4.75 -8.03 -7.89
C GLN A 144 -6.00 -8.52 -7.18
N TYR A 145 -6.45 -7.76 -6.18
CA TYR A 145 -7.61 -8.07 -5.35
C TYR A 145 -8.68 -7.00 -5.50
N PHE A 146 -9.93 -7.46 -5.53
CA PHE A 146 -11.12 -6.62 -5.54
C PHE A 146 -11.97 -6.98 -4.33
N PHE A 147 -12.28 -5.97 -3.52
CA PHE A 147 -13.07 -6.13 -2.32
C PHE A 147 -14.39 -5.39 -2.44
N LYS A 148 -15.43 -5.98 -1.85
CA LYS A 148 -16.74 -5.36 -1.72
C LYS A 148 -17.27 -5.63 -0.32
N ASP A 149 -17.69 -4.57 0.37
CA ASP A 149 -18.25 -4.63 1.72
C ASP A 149 -17.38 -5.38 2.74
N GLY A 150 -16.07 -5.37 2.55
CA GLY A 150 -15.09 -6.04 3.42
C GLY A 150 -14.83 -7.51 3.09
N ASP A 151 -15.43 -8.03 2.04
CA ASP A 151 -15.20 -9.39 1.54
C ASP A 151 -14.45 -9.38 0.20
N LEU A 152 -13.75 -10.48 -0.09
CA LEU A 152 -13.05 -10.68 -1.34
C LEU A 152 -14.05 -11.00 -2.45
N GLU A 153 -14.22 -10.05 -3.40
CA GLU A 153 -15.14 -10.19 -4.53
C GLU A 153 -14.47 -10.92 -5.70
N ASN A 154 -13.22 -10.54 -6.03
CA ASN A 154 -12.50 -11.13 -7.15
C ASN A 154 -10.99 -11.09 -6.93
N VAL A 155 -10.28 -12.02 -7.55
CA VAL A 155 -8.83 -12.12 -7.53
C VAL A 155 -8.34 -12.44 -8.93
N MET A 156 -7.34 -11.70 -9.40
CA MET A 156 -6.79 -11.85 -10.74
C MET A 156 -5.27 -11.90 -10.70
N ASP A 157 -4.69 -12.92 -11.32
CA ASP A 157 -3.28 -12.93 -11.63
C ASP A 157 -3.02 -12.07 -12.87
N ILE A 158 -2.11 -11.09 -12.72
CA ILE A 158 -1.77 -10.14 -13.76
C ILE A 158 -0.49 -10.64 -14.42
N ASP A 159 -0.62 -11.15 -15.64
CA ASP A 159 0.50 -11.33 -16.54
C ASP A 159 0.54 -10.14 -17.49
N ILE A 160 1.57 -9.31 -17.41
CA ILE A 160 1.72 -8.15 -18.32
C ILE A 160 2.41 -8.59 -19.63
N THR A 161 2.32 -9.80 -20.01
CA THR A 161 2.56 -10.19 -21.39
C THR A 161 1.28 -9.95 -22.19
N THR A 162 1.06 -8.66 -22.51
CA THR A 162 0.34 -8.22 -23.71
C THR A 162 -0.84 -9.08 -24.16
N ASN A 163 -2.03 -8.86 -23.56
CA ASN A 163 -3.25 -8.97 -24.35
C ASN A 163 -4.32 -8.05 -23.79
N ASP A 164 -4.53 -6.92 -24.41
CA ASP A 164 -5.66 -6.01 -24.20
C ASP A 164 -7.03 -6.70 -24.27
N GLU A 165 -7.08 -7.91 -24.83
CA GLU A 165 -8.31 -8.70 -24.93
C GLU A 165 -8.85 -9.19 -23.57
N MET A 166 -8.00 -9.35 -22.54
CA MET A 166 -8.47 -9.72 -21.20
C MET A 166 -9.04 -8.54 -20.39
N LEU A 167 -8.71 -7.31 -20.74
CA LEU A 167 -9.28 -6.12 -20.13
C LEU A 167 -10.69 -5.79 -20.70
N GLN A 168 -11.01 -6.27 -21.88
CA GLN A 168 -12.28 -5.97 -22.55
C GLN A 168 -13.55 -6.41 -21.79
N PRO A 169 -13.62 -7.60 -21.13
CA PRO A 169 -14.81 -7.96 -20.37
C PRO A 169 -15.04 -7.08 -19.14
N PHE A 170 -13.93 -6.57 -18.52
CA PHE A 170 -14.00 -5.66 -17.37
C PHE A 170 -14.24 -4.21 -17.78
N LEU A 171 -13.90 -3.87 -19.01
CA LEU A 171 -14.18 -2.56 -19.59
C LEU A 171 -15.67 -2.41 -19.98
N SER A 172 -16.41 -3.50 -20.16
CA SER A 172 -17.82 -3.49 -20.55
C SER A 172 -18.83 -3.63 -19.39
N ALA A 173 -18.41 -4.08 -18.21
CA ALA A 173 -19.26 -4.23 -17.04
C ALA A 173 -19.08 -3.07 -16.04
N ASN A 174 -20.04 -2.12 -16.03
CA ASN A 174 -20.28 -1.06 -15.06
C ASN A 174 -19.22 0.07 -14.93
N SER A 175 -19.57 1.24 -15.45
CA SER A 175 -18.78 2.47 -15.45
C SER A 175 -18.38 3.00 -14.05
N ASP A 176 -19.15 2.72 -12.99
CA ASP A 176 -18.83 3.19 -11.63
C ASP A 176 -17.71 2.38 -10.95
N THR A 177 -17.52 1.13 -11.33
CA THR A 177 -16.39 0.30 -10.88
C THR A 177 -15.08 0.74 -11.54
N ARG A 178 -15.13 1.31 -12.74
CA ARG A 178 -13.97 1.85 -13.47
C ARG A 178 -13.25 2.97 -12.73
N LEU A 179 -13.97 3.93 -12.17
CA LEU A 179 -13.38 5.07 -11.45
C LEU A 179 -12.76 4.65 -10.11
N LYS A 180 -13.32 3.65 -9.44
CA LYS A 180 -12.76 3.09 -8.20
C LYS A 180 -11.51 2.24 -8.46
N ASN A 181 -11.45 1.56 -9.59
CA ASN A 181 -10.29 0.75 -9.99
C ASN A 181 -9.12 1.59 -10.52
N ILE A 182 -9.36 2.78 -11.08
CA ILE A 182 -8.29 3.71 -11.49
C ILE A 182 -7.41 4.13 -10.31
N ILE A 183 -7.94 4.18 -9.08
CA ILE A 183 -7.16 4.48 -7.88
C ILE A 183 -6.23 3.31 -7.48
N SER A 184 -6.56 2.07 -7.87
CA SER A 184 -5.74 0.88 -7.56
C SER A 184 -4.73 0.54 -8.66
N THR A 185 -4.94 1.02 -9.89
CA THR A 185 -4.01 0.84 -11.01
C THR A 185 -3.40 2.17 -11.39
N ILE A 186 -2.44 2.65 -10.60
CA ILE A 186 -1.53 3.69 -11.08
C ILE A 186 -0.83 3.08 -12.30
N GLN A 187 -1.01 3.69 -13.46
CA GLN A 187 -0.31 3.25 -14.67
C GLN A 187 1.20 3.41 -14.47
N ALA A 188 2.00 2.53 -15.07
CA ALA A 188 3.46 2.56 -14.92
C ALA A 188 4.06 3.95 -15.22
N GLU A 189 3.53 4.64 -16.23
CA GLU A 189 3.93 6.02 -16.56
C GLU A 189 3.66 7.00 -15.42
N GLN A 190 2.52 6.89 -14.75
CA GLN A 190 2.17 7.71 -13.59
C GLN A 190 3.08 7.38 -12.41
N ASN A 191 3.39 6.09 -12.21
CA ASN A 191 4.29 5.64 -11.17
C ASN A 191 5.70 6.22 -11.34
N ARG A 192 6.22 6.26 -12.57
CA ARG A 192 7.52 6.90 -12.88
C ARG A 192 7.55 8.38 -12.50
N ILE A 193 6.44 9.11 -12.77
CA ILE A 193 6.32 10.51 -12.38
C ILE A 193 6.30 10.66 -10.86
N ILE A 194 5.53 9.83 -10.16
CA ILE A 194 5.40 9.85 -8.70
C ILE A 194 6.75 9.59 -8.04
N ARG A 195 7.50 8.60 -8.54
CA ARG A 195 8.79 8.15 -7.97
C ARG A 195 10.02 8.82 -8.56
N ALA A 196 9.86 9.75 -9.52
CA ALA A 196 10.99 10.48 -10.11
C ALA A 196 11.85 11.15 -9.03
N ALA A 197 13.16 11.25 -9.29
CA ALA A 197 14.12 11.80 -8.34
C ALA A 197 13.68 13.18 -7.79
N MET A 198 13.83 13.38 -6.49
CA MET A 198 13.37 14.58 -5.78
C MET A 198 14.08 15.84 -6.24
N TRP A 199 15.36 15.73 -6.52
CA TRP A 199 16.25 16.86 -6.80
C TRP A 199 16.24 17.34 -8.25
N GLN A 200 15.39 16.75 -9.09
CA GLN A 200 15.25 17.15 -10.49
C GLN A 200 13.94 17.86 -10.73
N PRO A 201 13.92 19.00 -11.41
CA PRO A 201 12.69 19.65 -11.82
C PRO A 201 11.91 18.73 -12.75
N LEU A 202 10.61 18.58 -12.50
CA LEU A 202 9.71 17.69 -13.23
C LEU A 202 8.58 18.51 -13.85
N ILE A 203 8.43 18.41 -15.17
CA ILE A 203 7.34 19.02 -15.92
C ILE A 203 6.40 17.92 -16.39
N VAL A 204 5.14 17.96 -15.90
CA VAL A 204 4.10 16.98 -16.27
C VAL A 204 3.14 17.63 -17.26
N GLN A 205 3.09 17.10 -18.49
CA GLN A 205 2.17 17.52 -19.54
C GLN A 205 1.06 16.48 -19.75
N GLY A 206 -0.11 16.95 -20.16
CA GLY A 206 -1.24 16.08 -20.49
C GLY A 206 -2.49 16.90 -20.73
N VAL A 207 -3.48 16.31 -21.41
CA VAL A 207 -4.78 16.92 -21.70
C VAL A 207 -5.57 17.21 -20.42
N ALA A 208 -6.59 18.05 -20.49
CA ALA A 208 -7.52 18.25 -19.38
C ALA A 208 -8.16 16.90 -18.99
N GLY A 209 -8.24 16.62 -17.67
CA GLY A 209 -8.79 15.36 -17.16
C GLY A 209 -7.82 14.18 -17.17
N SER A 210 -6.56 14.31 -17.61
CA SER A 210 -5.55 13.22 -17.61
C SER A 210 -5.02 12.83 -16.22
N GLY A 211 -5.55 13.39 -15.14
CA GLY A 211 -5.14 13.04 -13.78
C GLY A 211 -3.90 13.75 -13.25
N LYS A 212 -3.41 14.82 -13.89
CA LYS A 212 -2.19 15.56 -13.47
C LYS A 212 -2.21 15.97 -12.00
N THR A 213 -3.33 16.53 -11.51
CA THR A 213 -3.48 16.92 -10.11
C THR A 213 -3.42 15.70 -9.18
N THR A 214 -4.05 14.59 -9.56
CA THR A 214 -4.00 13.35 -8.79
C THR A 214 -2.56 12.82 -8.68
N ILE A 215 -1.81 12.83 -9.80
CA ILE A 215 -0.40 12.42 -9.81
C ILE A 215 0.44 13.34 -8.92
N ALA A 216 0.21 14.66 -8.96
CA ALA A 216 0.91 15.62 -8.11
C ALA A 216 0.67 15.34 -6.62
N LEU A 217 -0.58 15.10 -6.22
CA LEU A 217 -0.92 14.73 -4.84
C LEU A 217 -0.29 13.40 -4.41
N HIS A 218 -0.29 12.38 -5.28
CA HIS A 218 0.38 11.11 -4.99
C HIS A 218 1.89 11.29 -4.88
N ARG A 219 2.50 12.15 -5.71
CA ARG A 219 3.93 12.47 -5.61
C ARG A 219 4.27 13.15 -4.28
N ILE A 220 3.47 14.12 -3.86
CA ILE A 220 3.63 14.76 -2.54
C ILE A 220 3.56 13.71 -1.43
N ALA A 221 2.53 12.85 -1.44
CA ALA A 221 2.39 11.77 -0.46
C ALA A 221 3.59 10.79 -0.49
N TYR A 222 4.12 10.48 -1.67
CA TYR A 222 5.31 9.65 -1.84
C TYR A 222 6.57 10.33 -1.28
N LEU A 223 6.77 11.61 -1.56
CA LEU A 223 7.94 12.37 -1.09
C LEU A 223 7.94 12.50 0.44
N ILE A 224 6.79 12.86 1.04
CA ILE A 224 6.65 12.93 2.50
C ILE A 224 6.95 11.57 3.14
N TYR A 225 6.49 10.46 2.55
CA TYR A 225 6.72 9.12 3.10
C TYR A 225 8.18 8.68 3.04
N ASN A 226 8.87 8.95 1.93
CA ASN A 226 10.23 8.45 1.70
C ASN A 226 11.33 9.43 2.17
N TYR A 227 10.97 10.70 2.37
CA TYR A 227 11.90 11.79 2.70
C TYR A 227 11.42 12.62 3.88
N ASP A 228 10.78 11.98 4.86
CA ASP A 228 10.20 12.58 6.07
C ASP A 228 11.15 13.48 6.85
N LYS A 229 12.48 13.21 6.76
CA LYS A 229 13.55 14.04 7.37
C LYS A 229 13.84 15.32 6.60
N ASN A 230 13.40 15.43 5.36
CA ASN A 230 13.70 16.52 4.46
C ASN A 230 12.50 17.45 4.20
N PHE A 231 11.28 16.99 4.51
CA PHE A 231 10.05 17.72 4.25
C PHE A 231 9.08 17.67 5.41
N PHE A 232 8.51 18.80 5.72
CA PHE A 232 7.38 18.89 6.63
C PHE A 232 6.10 19.09 5.83
N PRO A 233 4.94 18.53 6.28
CA PRO A 233 3.67 18.67 5.56
C PRO A 233 3.24 20.12 5.31
N GLU A 234 3.70 21.05 6.15
CA GLU A 234 3.41 22.49 6.07
C GLU A 234 4.13 23.21 4.92
N GLU A 235 5.08 22.53 4.25
CA GLU A 235 5.87 23.09 3.14
C GLU A 235 5.25 22.86 1.75
N PHE A 236 4.05 22.20 1.68
CA PHE A 236 3.36 21.88 0.43
C PHE A 236 2.03 22.60 0.23
#